data_72ddc8f8a150199c5e6a8473750b3afa
#
_entry.id   72ddc8f8a150199c5e6a8473750b3afa
#
_cell.length_a   1.000
_cell.length_b   1.000
_cell.length_c   1.000
_cell.angle_alpha   90.00
_cell.angle_beta   90.00
_cell.angle_gamma   90.00
#
_symmetry.space_group_name_H-M   'P 1'
#
loop_
_entity.id
_entity.type
_entity.pdbx_description
1 polymer ?
#
loop_
_entity_poly.entity_id
_entity_poly.type
_entity_poly.pdbx_seq_one_letter_code
_entity_poly.pdbx_strand_id
1 'polypeptide(L)'
;MANHFSALKRARQTERRTVRNRANTSRLRTQLRDLRETIEKGDKAAAEQMYRQTVSALDKAIQKGTLHENTASRYKSRLSARVSAMK
;
A
#
# COMPACT_ATOMS: atom_id res chain seq x y z
N MET A 1 -16.54 32.65 17.42
CA MET A 1 -15.48 32.17 18.31
C MET A 1 -15.38 30.64 18.34
N ALA A 2 -16.50 29.93 18.49
CA ALA A 2 -16.49 28.47 18.45
C ALA A 2 -15.89 27.91 17.14
N ASN A 3 -16.15 28.57 16.02
CA ASN A 3 -15.62 28.15 14.72
C ASN A 3 -14.10 28.18 14.63
N HIS A 4 -13.47 29.08 15.36
CA HIS A 4 -12.01 29.20 15.36
C HIS A 4 -11.34 27.96 15.99
N PHE A 5 -11.85 27.52 17.13
CA PHE A 5 -11.36 26.30 17.79
C PHE A 5 -11.62 25.04 16.97
N SER A 6 -12.76 24.97 16.32
CA SER A 6 -13.11 23.85 15.43
C SER A 6 -12.16 23.77 14.24
N ALA A 7 -11.83 24.93 13.65
CA ALA A 7 -10.89 25.01 12.51
C ALA A 7 -9.50 24.52 12.90
N LEU A 8 -9.00 24.94 14.07
CA LEU A 8 -7.70 24.48 14.60
C LEU A 8 -7.69 22.97 14.85
N LYS A 9 -8.75 22.46 15.44
CA LYS A 9 -8.88 21.02 15.72
C LYS A 9 -8.88 20.22 14.42
N ARG A 10 -9.63 20.66 13.39
CA ARG A 10 -9.67 20.02 12.08
C ARG A 10 -8.30 20.05 11.42
N ALA A 11 -7.59 21.17 11.49
CA ALA A 11 -6.25 21.30 10.93
C ALA A 11 -5.29 20.29 11.57
N ARG A 12 -5.33 20.12 12.88
CA ARG A 12 -4.50 19.13 13.60
C ARG A 12 -4.86 17.71 13.19
N GLN A 13 -6.16 17.40 13.06
CA GLN A 13 -6.62 16.08 12.64
C GLN A 13 -6.16 15.77 11.21
N THR A 14 -6.29 16.74 10.30
CA THR A 14 -5.84 16.61 8.92
C THR A 14 -4.33 16.37 8.86
N GLU A 15 -3.56 17.12 9.63
CA GLU A 15 -2.11 16.96 9.71
C GLU A 15 -1.73 15.56 10.18
N ARG A 16 -2.37 15.04 11.24
CA ARG A 16 -2.14 13.68 11.73
C ARG A 16 -2.48 12.63 10.68
N ARG A 17 -3.60 12.80 9.98
CA ARG A 17 -4.00 11.90 8.89
C ARG A 17 -2.99 11.91 7.76
N THR A 18 -2.51 13.08 7.37
CA THR A 18 -1.53 13.24 6.31
C THR A 18 -0.24 12.51 6.64
N VAL A 19 0.28 12.69 7.86
CA VAL A 19 1.49 12.01 8.33
C VAL A 19 1.28 10.48 8.31
N ARG A 20 0.17 10.01 8.84
CA ARG A 20 -0.16 8.58 8.87
C ARG A 20 -0.28 8.00 7.47
N ASN A 21 -0.97 8.70 6.57
CA ASN A 21 -1.16 8.26 5.19
C ASN A 21 0.16 8.21 4.43
N ARG A 22 1.04 9.18 4.64
CA ARG A 22 2.39 9.18 4.03
C ARG A 22 3.21 7.98 4.50
N ALA A 23 3.17 7.67 5.80
CA ALA A 23 3.87 6.53 6.36
C ALA A 23 3.33 5.22 5.77
N ASN A 24 2.01 5.07 5.67
CA ASN A 24 1.37 3.89 5.10
C ASN A 24 1.69 3.75 3.61
N THR A 25 1.68 4.86 2.86
CA THR A 25 2.03 4.87 1.43
C THR A 25 3.49 4.48 1.23
N SER A 26 4.38 4.99 2.07
CA SER A 26 5.80 4.68 2.01
C SER A 26 6.06 3.19 2.23
N ARG A 27 5.40 2.60 3.23
CA ARG A 27 5.50 1.16 3.53
C ARG A 27 5.00 0.32 2.36
N LEU A 28 3.89 0.72 1.77
CA LEU A 28 3.30 0.02 0.63
C LEU A 28 4.23 0.07 -0.58
N ARG A 29 4.81 1.23 -0.88
CA ARG A 29 5.78 1.38 -1.97
C ARG A 29 7.01 0.50 -1.77
N THR A 30 7.51 0.44 -0.54
CA THR A 30 8.65 -0.42 -0.19
C THR A 30 8.29 -1.88 -0.41
N GLN A 31 7.11 -2.30 0.03
CA GLN A 31 6.63 -3.68 -0.14
C GLN A 31 6.52 -4.05 -1.63
N LEU A 32 5.97 -3.16 -2.45
CA LEU A 32 5.84 -3.36 -3.89
C LEU A 32 7.20 -3.44 -4.57
N ARG A 33 8.14 -2.58 -4.19
CA ARG A 33 9.51 -2.60 -4.72
C ARG A 33 10.22 -3.90 -4.37
N ASP A 34 10.11 -4.34 -3.11
CA ASP A 34 10.76 -5.57 -2.65
C ASP A 34 10.23 -6.79 -3.42
N LEU A 35 8.93 -6.82 -3.67
CA LEU A 35 8.33 -7.90 -4.47
C LEU A 35 8.87 -7.89 -5.90
N ARG A 36 8.94 -6.71 -6.54
CA ARG A 36 9.48 -6.58 -7.91
C ARG A 36 10.93 -7.03 -7.97
N GLU A 37 11.74 -6.65 -7.00
CA GLU A 37 13.15 -7.07 -6.94
C GLU A 37 13.26 -8.59 -6.77
N THR A 38 12.42 -9.19 -5.96
CA THR A 38 12.39 -10.65 -5.77
C THR A 38 12.01 -11.37 -7.06
N ILE A 39 11.04 -10.83 -7.80
CA ILE A 39 10.65 -11.35 -9.10
C ILE A 39 11.84 -11.28 -10.09
N GLU A 40 12.55 -10.17 -10.12
CA GLU A 40 13.71 -9.98 -10.98
C GLU A 40 14.85 -10.97 -10.65
N LYS A 41 15.01 -11.30 -9.36
CA LYS A 41 16.00 -12.29 -8.93
C LYS A 41 15.64 -13.72 -9.34
N GLY A 42 14.39 -13.97 -9.72
CA GLY A 42 13.94 -15.27 -10.20
C GLY A 42 13.64 -16.30 -9.11
N ASP A 43 13.56 -15.90 -7.86
CA ASP A 43 13.18 -16.80 -6.76
C ASP A 43 11.67 -16.86 -6.63
N LYS A 44 11.05 -17.86 -7.28
CA LYS A 44 9.60 -18.01 -7.32
C LYS A 44 8.99 -18.25 -5.93
N ALA A 45 9.62 -19.09 -5.10
CA ALA A 45 9.10 -19.39 -3.77
C ALA A 45 9.05 -18.14 -2.90
N ALA A 46 10.13 -17.34 -2.89
CA ALA A 46 10.18 -16.08 -2.17
C ALA A 46 9.18 -15.08 -2.74
N ALA A 47 9.04 -15.02 -4.06
CA ALA A 47 8.09 -14.11 -4.73
C ALA A 47 6.64 -14.45 -4.36
N GLU A 48 6.28 -15.72 -4.33
CA GLU A 48 4.93 -16.15 -3.91
C GLU A 48 4.62 -15.77 -2.47
N GLN A 49 5.58 -15.97 -1.58
CA GLN A 49 5.43 -15.61 -0.17
C GLN A 49 5.28 -14.09 -0.01
N MET A 50 6.14 -13.32 -0.68
CA MET A 50 6.07 -11.85 -0.65
C MET A 50 4.80 -11.33 -1.30
N TYR A 51 4.31 -12.00 -2.35
CA TYR A 51 3.05 -11.65 -3.01
C TYR A 51 1.88 -11.73 -2.03
N ARG A 52 1.81 -12.77 -1.22
CA ARG A 52 0.76 -12.92 -0.20
C ARG A 52 0.81 -11.78 0.80
N GLN A 53 2.01 -11.41 1.26
CA GLN A 53 2.20 -10.28 2.16
C GLN A 53 1.81 -8.96 1.50
N THR A 54 2.12 -8.79 0.22
CA THR A 54 1.78 -7.60 -0.56
C THR A 54 0.27 -7.47 -0.73
N VAL A 55 -0.43 -8.57 -1.03
CA VAL A 55 -1.90 -8.56 -1.14
C VAL A 55 -2.52 -8.14 0.19
N SER A 56 -2.04 -8.66 1.31
CA SER A 56 -2.49 -8.26 2.64
C SER A 56 -2.27 -6.76 2.87
N ALA A 57 -1.10 -6.23 2.49
CA ALA A 57 -0.79 -4.80 2.62
C ALA A 57 -1.70 -3.94 1.74
N LEU A 58 -2.01 -4.38 0.52
CA LEU A 58 -2.93 -3.68 -0.38
C LEU A 58 -4.35 -3.64 0.20
N ASP A 59 -4.83 -4.75 0.74
CA ASP A 59 -6.15 -4.82 1.36
C ASP A 59 -6.25 -3.89 2.58
N LYS A 60 -5.21 -3.85 3.40
CA LYS A 60 -5.15 -2.94 4.54
C LYS A 60 -5.14 -1.48 4.09
N ALA A 61 -4.43 -1.18 3.00
CA ALA A 61 -4.38 0.17 2.44
C ALA A 61 -5.76 0.64 1.95
N ILE A 62 -6.56 -0.26 1.37
CA ILE A 62 -7.94 0.03 0.97
C ILE A 62 -8.77 0.38 2.21
N GLN A 63 -8.71 -0.43 3.26
CA GLN A 63 -9.46 -0.22 4.50
C GLN A 63 -9.10 1.09 5.17
N LYS A 64 -7.84 1.49 5.12
CA LYS A 64 -7.36 2.74 5.71
C LYS A 64 -7.61 3.96 4.83
N GLY A 65 -8.11 3.76 3.60
CA GLY A 65 -8.34 4.83 2.65
C GLY A 65 -7.08 5.41 2.01
N THR A 66 -5.95 4.74 2.17
CA THR A 66 -4.67 5.16 1.59
C THR A 66 -4.61 4.87 0.09
N LEU A 67 -5.30 3.83 -0.34
CA LEU A 67 -5.29 3.37 -1.73
C LEU A 67 -6.72 3.07 -2.18
N HIS A 68 -7.06 3.50 -3.40
CA HIS A 68 -8.36 3.21 -4.00
C HIS A 68 -8.43 1.74 -4.42
N GLU A 69 -9.61 1.11 -4.26
CA GLU A 69 -9.77 -0.32 -4.55
C GLU A 69 -9.46 -0.68 -6.01
N ASN A 70 -9.76 0.20 -6.96
CA ASN A 70 -9.44 -0.03 -8.38
C ASN A 70 -7.94 -0.10 -8.62
N THR A 71 -7.18 0.77 -7.97
CA THR A 71 -5.71 0.79 -8.05
C THR A 71 -5.14 -0.48 -7.43
N ALA A 72 -5.67 -0.89 -6.27
CA ALA A 72 -5.24 -2.11 -5.59
C ALA A 72 -5.52 -3.35 -6.44
N SER A 73 -6.68 -3.43 -7.06
CA SER A 73 -7.04 -4.54 -7.95
C SER A 73 -6.09 -4.63 -9.14
N ARG A 74 -5.72 -3.49 -9.71
CA ARG A 74 -4.76 -3.41 -10.82
C ARG A 74 -3.39 -3.93 -10.40
N TYR A 75 -2.90 -3.52 -9.24
CA TYR A 75 -1.63 -4.01 -8.71
C TYR A 75 -1.67 -5.51 -8.45
N LYS A 76 -2.72 -6.00 -7.81
CA LYS A 76 -2.87 -7.44 -7.54
C LYS A 76 -2.84 -8.26 -8.83
N SER A 77 -3.60 -7.83 -9.84
CA SER A 77 -3.68 -8.51 -11.12
C SER A 77 -2.32 -8.55 -11.84
N ARG A 78 -1.64 -7.42 -11.93
CA ARG A 78 -0.34 -7.33 -12.61
C ARG A 78 0.73 -8.15 -11.90
N LEU A 79 0.79 -8.06 -10.57
CA LEU A 79 1.77 -8.79 -9.78
C LEU A 79 1.51 -10.29 -9.80
N SER A 80 0.24 -10.69 -9.74
CA SER A 80 -0.15 -12.10 -9.86
C SER A 80 0.30 -12.69 -11.19
N ALA A 81 0.10 -11.96 -12.28
CA ALA A 81 0.53 -12.39 -13.61
C ALA A 81 2.06 -12.56 -13.68
N ARG A 82 2.81 -11.63 -13.10
CA ARG A 82 4.28 -11.70 -13.08
C ARG A 82 4.79 -12.88 -12.26
N VAL A 83 4.21 -13.10 -11.08
CA VAL A 83 4.60 -14.22 -10.22
C VAL A 83 4.25 -15.55 -10.88
N SER A 84 3.08 -15.65 -11.50
CA SER A 84 2.65 -16.86 -12.21
C SER A 84 3.53 -17.17 -13.43
N ALA A 85 4.08 -16.16 -14.06
CA ALA A 85 4.96 -16.32 -15.21
C ALA A 85 6.39 -16.79 -14.84
N MET A 86 6.73 -16.75 -13.56
CA MET A 86 8.03 -17.23 -13.08
C MET A 86 8.14 -18.75 -13.18
N LYS A 87 9.31 -19.22 -13.54
CA LYS A 87 9.59 -20.66 -13.67
C LYS A 87 10.33 -21.22 -12.48
#